data_8f73c353869bc98425a3fcec044e2a22
#
_entry.id   8f73c353869bc98425a3fcec044e2a22
#
_cell.length_a   1.000
_cell.length_b   1.000
_cell.length_c   1.000
_cell.angle_alpha   90.00
_cell.angle_beta   90.00
_cell.angle_gamma   90.00
#
_symmetry.space_group_name_H-M   'P 1'
#
loop_
_entity.id
_entity.type
_entity.pdbx_description
1 polymer ?
#
loop_
_entity_poly.entity_id
_entity_poly.type
_entity_poly.pdbx_seq_one_letter_code
_entity_poly.pdbx_strand_id
1 'polypeptide(L)'
;MTSAVYCNKELSLALQKKGIEAHRGMRYEKGGGWYYRYTYDIICRWLREVHGLHIYTFRLGEKWHYEIQVFKEGYTYSKVGGDSHDEAVENAIWYCVTNLI
;
A
#
# COMPACT_ATOMS: atom_id res chain seq x y z
N MET A 1 -2.72 6.93 -20.72
CA MET A 1 -2.96 7.45 -19.38
C MET A 1 -3.33 6.31 -18.45
N THR A 2 -2.63 6.18 -17.36
CA THR A 2 -2.91 5.12 -16.39
C THR A 2 -4.03 5.56 -15.45
N SER A 3 -5.01 4.67 -15.26
CA SER A 3 -6.06 4.89 -14.26
C SER A 3 -5.47 4.75 -12.86
N ALA A 4 -5.97 5.52 -11.92
CA ALA A 4 -5.63 5.35 -10.53
C ALA A 4 -6.13 3.99 -10.05
N VAL A 5 -5.29 3.24 -9.33
CA VAL A 5 -5.66 1.96 -8.75
C VAL A 5 -6.00 2.17 -7.28
N TYR A 6 -7.22 1.85 -6.91
CA TYR A 6 -7.71 1.98 -5.53
C TYR A 6 -7.57 0.65 -4.79
N CYS A 7 -7.23 0.71 -3.53
CA CYS A 7 -7.22 -0.47 -2.69
C CYS A 7 -8.65 -0.93 -2.40
N ASN A 8 -8.80 -2.18 -1.96
CA ASN A 8 -10.11 -2.73 -1.61
C ASN A 8 -10.55 -2.25 -0.22
N LYS A 9 -11.79 -2.58 0.16
CA LYS A 9 -12.38 -2.19 1.43
C LYS A 9 -11.58 -2.70 2.63
N GLU A 10 -11.14 -3.94 2.57
CA GLU A 10 -10.38 -4.58 3.64
C GLU A 10 -9.11 -3.81 3.97
N LEU A 11 -8.33 -3.48 2.94
CA LEU A 11 -7.10 -2.72 3.12
C LEU A 11 -7.41 -1.29 3.59
N SER A 12 -8.45 -0.67 3.05
CA SER A 12 -8.88 0.66 3.48
C SER A 12 -9.15 0.71 4.98
N LEU A 13 -9.89 -0.27 5.48
CA LEU A 13 -10.23 -0.33 6.91
C LEU A 13 -8.98 -0.59 7.78
N ALA A 14 -8.08 -1.45 7.30
CA ALA A 14 -6.83 -1.71 7.99
C ALA A 14 -5.96 -0.45 8.08
N LEU A 15 -5.89 0.32 7.01
CA LEU A 15 -5.14 1.58 6.97
C LEU A 15 -5.74 2.64 7.90
N GLN A 16 -7.07 2.73 7.95
CA GLN A 16 -7.76 3.65 8.85
C GLN A 16 -7.45 3.33 10.31
N LYS A 17 -7.39 2.05 10.67
CA LYS A 17 -6.98 1.63 12.01
C LYS A 17 -5.55 2.05 12.34
N LYS A 18 -4.71 2.19 11.33
CA LYS A 18 -3.32 2.62 11.49
C LYS A 18 -3.15 4.14 11.38
N GLY A 19 -4.24 4.87 11.18
CA GLY A 19 -4.24 6.32 11.29
C GLY A 19 -4.17 7.10 9.99
N ILE A 20 -4.35 6.45 8.82
CA ILE A 20 -4.39 7.21 7.58
C ILE A 20 -5.61 8.15 7.59
N GLU A 21 -5.40 9.40 7.23
CA GLU A 21 -6.45 10.40 7.30
C GLU A 21 -7.48 10.20 6.18
N ALA A 22 -8.75 10.34 6.54
CA ALA A 22 -9.86 10.16 5.61
C ALA A 22 -9.79 11.10 4.40
N HIS A 23 -9.29 12.32 4.58
CA HIS A 23 -9.20 13.29 3.48
C HIS A 23 -8.22 12.88 2.38
N ARG A 24 -7.34 11.92 2.65
CA ARG A 24 -6.42 11.38 1.63
C ARG A 24 -7.12 10.41 0.69
N GLY A 25 -8.29 9.90 1.07
CA GLY A 25 -9.05 8.93 0.30
C GLY A 25 -10.22 9.53 -0.42
N MET A 26 -10.90 8.70 -1.19
CA MET A 26 -12.14 9.02 -1.87
C MET A 26 -13.29 8.27 -1.21
N ARG A 27 -14.37 8.97 -0.92
CA ARG A 27 -15.57 8.35 -0.37
C ARG A 27 -16.22 7.45 -1.41
N TYR A 28 -16.53 6.25 -1.01
CA TYR A 28 -17.15 5.24 -1.86
C TYR A 28 -18.38 4.69 -1.18
N GLU A 29 -19.53 4.68 -1.89
CA GLU A 29 -20.77 4.17 -1.36
C GLU A 29 -21.19 2.90 -2.08
N LYS A 30 -21.59 1.90 -1.32
CA LYS A 30 -22.08 0.65 -1.88
C LYS A 30 -23.05 0.00 -0.90
N GLY A 31 -24.24 -0.38 -1.39
CA GLY A 31 -25.21 -1.15 -0.62
C GLY A 31 -25.69 -0.49 0.67
N GLY A 32 -25.88 0.84 0.64
CA GLY A 32 -26.36 1.60 1.78
C GLY A 32 -25.30 1.96 2.82
N GLY A 33 -24.07 1.52 2.62
CA GLY A 33 -22.93 1.90 3.44
C GLY A 33 -21.90 2.70 2.65
N TRP A 34 -20.96 3.30 3.36
CA TRP A 34 -19.88 4.03 2.70
C TRP A 34 -18.55 3.77 3.43
N TYR A 35 -17.44 3.95 2.68
CA TYR A 35 -16.10 3.85 3.22
C TYR A 35 -15.15 4.65 2.33
N TYR A 36 -13.96 4.94 2.84
CA TYR A 36 -12.94 5.62 2.05
C TYR A 36 -12.05 4.59 1.37
N ARG A 37 -11.70 4.89 0.12
CA ARG A 37 -10.71 4.10 -0.63
C ARG A 37 -9.53 5.00 -0.95
N TYR A 38 -8.36 4.43 -0.95
CA TYR A 38 -7.11 5.14 -1.18
C TYR A 38 -6.44 4.56 -2.40
N THR A 39 -5.82 5.43 -3.22
CA THR A 39 -4.97 4.94 -4.31
C THR A 39 -3.69 4.38 -3.72
N TYR A 40 -3.06 3.46 -4.44
CA TYR A 40 -1.78 2.91 -4.00
C TYR A 40 -0.71 4.00 -3.87
N ASP A 41 -0.72 4.99 -4.76
CA ASP A 41 0.22 6.11 -4.70
C ASP A 41 0.07 6.91 -3.41
N ILE A 42 -1.16 7.18 -3.00
CA ILE A 42 -1.44 7.90 -1.75
C ILE A 42 -0.98 7.09 -0.54
N ILE A 43 -1.26 5.79 -0.55
CA ILE A 43 -0.85 4.90 0.54
C ILE A 43 0.67 4.86 0.64
N CYS A 44 1.38 4.69 -0.46
CA CYS A 44 2.83 4.64 -0.48
C CYS A 44 3.44 5.96 -0.01
N ARG A 45 2.86 7.08 -0.40
CA ARG A 45 3.30 8.40 0.07
C ARG A 45 3.12 8.53 1.58
N TRP A 46 1.96 8.13 2.10
CA TRP A 46 1.67 8.17 3.53
C TRP A 46 2.64 7.31 4.33
N LEU A 47 2.90 6.09 3.86
CA LEU A 47 3.87 5.20 4.50
C LEU A 47 5.26 5.81 4.54
N ARG A 48 5.67 6.46 3.45
CA ARG A 48 6.98 7.11 3.36
C ARG A 48 7.09 8.34 4.26
N GLU A 49 6.09 9.22 4.21
CA GLU A 49 6.12 10.49 4.93
C GLU A 49 5.87 10.35 6.44
N VAL A 50 4.95 9.45 6.82
CA VAL A 50 4.53 9.31 8.21
C VAL A 50 5.31 8.20 8.93
N HIS A 51 5.57 7.11 8.25
CA HIS A 51 6.17 5.93 8.87
C HIS A 51 7.61 5.65 8.42
N GLY A 52 8.14 6.41 7.47
CA GLY A 52 9.50 6.21 7.00
C GLY A 52 9.71 4.90 6.27
N LEU A 53 8.68 4.40 5.58
CA LEU A 53 8.71 3.16 4.83
C LEU A 53 8.57 3.46 3.35
N HIS A 54 9.58 3.12 2.58
CA HIS A 54 9.55 3.32 1.13
C HIS A 54 9.40 1.99 0.41
N ILE A 55 8.31 1.87 -0.36
CA ILE A 55 8.02 0.68 -1.16
C ILE A 55 8.43 0.94 -2.60
N TYR A 56 9.17 0.01 -3.18
CA TYR A 56 9.29 -0.03 -4.63
C TYR A 56 9.21 -1.46 -5.12
N THR A 57 8.84 -1.61 -6.40
CA THR A 57 8.64 -2.90 -7.02
C THR A 57 9.53 -3.03 -8.23
N PHE A 58 9.93 -4.25 -8.53
CA PHE A 58 10.74 -4.53 -9.70
C PHE A 58 10.42 -5.92 -10.22
N ARG A 59 10.66 -6.13 -11.48
CA ARG A 59 10.44 -7.42 -12.10
C ARG A 59 11.75 -8.20 -12.16
N LEU A 60 11.71 -9.44 -11.70
CA LEU A 60 12.86 -10.35 -11.76
C LEU A 60 12.36 -11.67 -12.36
N GLY A 61 12.77 -11.93 -13.61
CA GLY A 61 12.24 -13.07 -14.35
C GLY A 61 10.76 -12.89 -14.66
N GLU A 62 9.95 -13.87 -14.31
CA GLU A 62 8.50 -13.86 -14.57
C GLU A 62 7.68 -13.31 -13.41
N LYS A 63 8.33 -13.02 -12.29
CA LYS A 63 7.65 -12.56 -11.09
C LYS A 63 7.98 -11.12 -10.75
N TRP A 64 7.01 -10.43 -10.18
CA TRP A 64 7.23 -9.13 -9.58
C TRP A 64 7.64 -9.31 -8.12
N HIS A 65 8.57 -8.48 -7.71
CA HIS A 65 9.09 -8.45 -6.35
C HIS A 65 8.81 -7.10 -5.74
N TYR A 66 8.79 -7.03 -4.43
CA TYR A 66 8.76 -5.73 -3.76
C TYR A 66 9.90 -5.63 -2.76
N GLU A 67 10.28 -4.39 -2.50
CA GLU A 67 11.28 -4.06 -1.49
C GLU A 67 10.73 -2.94 -0.63
N ILE A 68 10.91 -3.06 0.68
CA ILE A 68 10.48 -2.06 1.64
C ILE A 68 11.72 -1.57 2.37
N GLN A 69 12.06 -0.29 2.15
CA GLN A 69 13.20 0.34 2.82
C GLN A 69 12.71 1.00 4.10
N VAL A 70 13.31 0.62 5.23
CA VAL A 70 12.99 1.19 6.53
C VAL A 70 14.04 2.27 6.84
N PHE A 71 13.67 3.53 6.65
CA PHE A 71 14.61 4.65 6.72
C PHE A 71 15.29 4.78 8.08
N LYS A 72 14.51 4.69 9.14
CA LYS A 72 15.01 4.90 10.50
C LYS A 72 16.08 3.86 10.90
N GLU A 73 15.89 2.64 10.48
CA GLU A 73 16.72 1.51 10.90
C GLU A 73 17.73 1.08 9.85
N GLY A 74 17.61 1.61 8.65
CA GLY A 74 18.58 1.41 7.59
C GLY A 74 18.59 0.03 6.96
N TYR A 75 17.54 -0.77 7.14
CA TYR A 75 17.47 -2.06 6.50
C TYR A 75 16.26 -2.20 5.58
N THR A 76 16.23 -3.29 4.84
CA THR A 76 15.31 -3.50 3.75
C THR A 76 14.70 -4.89 3.83
N TYR A 77 13.39 -4.97 3.61
CA TYR A 77 12.68 -6.23 3.41
C TYR A 77 12.44 -6.43 1.92
N SER A 78 12.72 -7.63 1.41
CA SER A 78 12.54 -7.94 0.00
C SER A 78 11.87 -9.30 -0.14
N LYS A 79 10.81 -9.36 -0.95
CA LYS A 79 10.03 -10.59 -1.17
C LYS A 79 9.47 -10.66 -2.58
N VAL A 80 9.12 -11.87 -3.00
CA VAL A 80 8.30 -12.07 -4.19
C VAL A 80 6.92 -11.50 -3.93
N GLY A 81 6.47 -10.60 -4.78
CA GLY A 81 5.22 -9.89 -4.61
C GLY A 81 4.04 -10.46 -5.39
N GLY A 82 4.30 -11.18 -6.47
CA GLY A 82 3.22 -11.76 -7.27
C GLY A 82 3.45 -11.69 -8.76
N ASP A 83 2.37 -11.79 -9.51
CA ASP A 83 2.39 -11.88 -10.97
C ASP A 83 2.22 -10.53 -11.67
N SER A 84 1.89 -9.48 -10.94
CA SER A 84 1.72 -8.13 -11.50
C SER A 84 2.32 -7.07 -10.58
N HIS A 85 2.57 -5.91 -11.15
CA HIS A 85 3.02 -4.73 -10.41
C HIS A 85 2.06 -4.39 -9.27
N ASP A 86 0.76 -4.34 -9.57
CA ASP A 86 -0.25 -3.95 -8.58
C ASP A 86 -0.35 -4.96 -7.44
N GLU A 87 -0.26 -6.24 -7.75
CA GLU A 87 -0.24 -7.28 -6.74
C GLU A 87 0.97 -7.16 -5.82
N ALA A 88 2.14 -6.86 -6.38
CA ALA A 88 3.35 -6.66 -5.60
C ALA A 88 3.23 -5.44 -4.67
N VAL A 89 2.68 -4.34 -5.17
CA VAL A 89 2.46 -3.13 -4.36
C VAL A 89 1.48 -3.43 -3.22
N GLU A 90 0.38 -4.09 -3.52
CA GLU A 90 -0.62 -4.44 -2.51
C GLU A 90 -0.04 -5.33 -1.42
N ASN A 91 0.72 -6.35 -1.81
CA ASN A 91 1.35 -7.25 -0.86
C ASN A 91 2.40 -6.54 0.00
N ALA A 92 3.13 -5.59 -0.58
CA ALA A 92 4.07 -4.76 0.18
C ALA A 92 3.34 -3.90 1.22
N ILE A 93 2.22 -3.29 0.84
CA ILE A 93 1.42 -2.48 1.74
C ILE A 93 0.88 -3.34 2.88
N TRP A 94 0.36 -4.52 2.59
CA TRP A 94 -0.12 -5.45 3.61
C TRP A 94 1.00 -5.86 4.57
N TYR A 95 2.19 -6.08 4.06
CA TYR A 95 3.33 -6.40 4.91
C TYR A 95 3.63 -5.25 5.87
N CYS A 96 3.63 -4.02 5.38
CA CYS A 96 3.82 -2.84 6.23
C CYS A 96 2.76 -2.74 7.32
N VAL A 97 1.50 -2.88 6.95
CA VAL A 97 0.36 -2.74 7.87
C VAL A 97 0.36 -3.84 8.93
N THR A 98 0.74 -5.05 8.55
CA THR A 98 0.70 -6.21 9.44
C THR A 98 1.92 -6.31 10.34
N ASN A 99 3.10 -5.91 9.85
CA ASN A 99 4.36 -6.21 10.55
C ASN A 99 5.18 -4.99 10.96
N LEU A 100 5.01 -3.84 10.32
CA LEU A 100 5.91 -2.71 10.48
C LEU A 100 5.29 -1.48 11.15
N ILE A 101 3.99 -1.40 11.17
CA ILE A 101 3.27 -0.30 11.82
C ILE A 101 2.05 -0.83 12.63
#